data_c3031eefd2df56c939390fe5c1e25c66
#
_entry.id   c3031eefd2df56c939390fe5c1e25c66
#
_cell.length_a   1.000
_cell.length_b   1.000
_cell.length_c   1.000
_cell.angle_alpha   90.00
_cell.angle_beta   90.00
_cell.angle_gamma   90.00
#
_symmetry.space_group_name_H-M   'P 1'
#
loop_
_entity.id
_entity.type
_entity.pdbx_description
1 polymer ?
#
loop_
_entity_poly.entity_id
_entity_poly.type
_entity_poly.pdbx_seq_one_letter_code
_entity_poly.pdbx_strand_id
1 'polypeptide(L)'
;AVRPVSRRMRALISRAASVAALEEVMLPKLRETQMEELFTKIELPLCAVLAKMENEGFLADAEALRAFGESLTGSIDALREAVWAEAGEEFNIQSPKQLGAVLFEKLGLPGGKKTKTGWSTNADVLDKLRYEPIVRHVLEYRELTKLKSTYADGLLKVIGADGRIHTNFQMTVTATGRLSSTEPNLQNIPVRRELGAGLRKMFVAAPGNVLVDADYSQIELRLLAHISGDEAMRAAFLSGEDVHRVTASQVFGVPLEDVTAEERRRAKAVNFGIVYGISAFSLAQDIGVPVYE
;
A
#
# COMPACT_ATOMS: atom_id res chain seq x y z
N ALA A 1 47.87 -28.54 12.33
CA ALA A 1 47.00 -28.66 11.16
C ALA A 1 45.97 -27.53 11.21
N VAL A 2 46.00 -26.63 10.21
CA VAL A 2 45.01 -25.54 10.09
C VAL A 2 43.66 -26.18 9.73
N ARG A 3 42.62 -25.95 10.53
CA ARG A 3 41.27 -26.46 10.23
C ARG A 3 40.79 -25.84 8.91
N PRO A 4 40.25 -26.63 7.98
CA PRO A 4 39.76 -26.10 6.73
C PRO A 4 38.59 -25.15 6.99
N VAL A 5 38.63 -24.00 6.34
CA VAL A 5 37.58 -22.96 6.43
C VAL A 5 36.26 -23.57 5.92
N SER A 6 35.18 -23.47 6.71
CA SER A 6 33.87 -23.99 6.34
C SER A 6 33.33 -23.34 5.06
N ARG A 7 32.43 -24.03 4.33
CA ARG A 7 31.79 -23.49 3.11
C ARG A 7 31.09 -22.14 3.38
N ARG A 8 30.44 -22.04 4.55
CA ARG A 8 29.75 -20.77 4.98
C ARG A 8 30.76 -19.64 5.18
N MET A 9 31.88 -19.92 5.83
CA MET A 9 32.93 -18.92 6.09
C MET A 9 33.59 -18.46 4.77
N ARG A 10 33.85 -19.38 3.84
CA ARG A 10 34.36 -19.01 2.50
C ARG A 10 33.38 -18.11 1.76
N ALA A 11 32.09 -18.39 1.80
CA ALA A 11 31.07 -17.55 1.19
C ALA A 11 31.02 -16.15 1.81
N LEU A 12 31.16 -16.02 3.13
CA LEU A 12 31.22 -14.73 3.82
C LEU A 12 32.48 -13.92 3.44
N ILE A 13 33.63 -14.58 3.41
CA ILE A 13 34.91 -13.94 2.99
C ILE A 13 34.80 -13.46 1.53
N SER A 14 34.27 -14.31 0.64
CA SER A 14 34.08 -13.94 -0.77
C SER A 14 33.15 -12.72 -0.93
N ARG A 15 32.04 -12.69 -0.18
CA ARG A 15 31.13 -11.53 -0.20
C ARG A 15 31.80 -10.26 0.30
N ALA A 16 32.53 -10.34 1.41
CA ALA A 16 33.25 -9.18 1.95
C ALA A 16 34.29 -8.64 0.96
N ALA A 17 35.08 -9.53 0.34
CA ALA A 17 36.03 -9.15 -0.70
C ALA A 17 35.37 -8.53 -1.94
N SER A 18 34.21 -9.08 -2.35
CA SER A 18 33.41 -8.51 -3.45
C SER A 18 32.90 -7.11 -3.13
N VAL A 19 32.46 -6.87 -1.91
CA VAL A 19 32.00 -5.53 -1.47
C VAL A 19 33.16 -4.51 -1.53
N ALA A 20 34.34 -4.88 -1.03
CA ALA A 20 35.53 -4.02 -1.09
C ALA A 20 35.93 -3.69 -2.55
N ALA A 21 35.91 -4.69 -3.43
CA ALA A 21 36.20 -4.46 -4.85
C ALA A 21 35.14 -3.60 -5.55
N LEU A 22 33.86 -3.75 -5.16
CA LEU A 22 32.77 -2.92 -5.68
C LEU A 22 32.90 -1.46 -5.22
N GLU A 23 33.35 -1.20 -4.01
CA GLU A 23 33.56 0.15 -3.48
C GLU A 23 34.50 0.94 -4.37
N GLU A 24 35.64 0.37 -4.76
CA GLU A 24 36.63 1.03 -5.63
C GLU A 24 36.06 1.45 -6.99
N VAL A 25 35.08 0.67 -7.51
CA VAL A 25 34.46 0.95 -8.82
C VAL A 25 33.23 1.85 -8.69
N MET A 26 32.46 1.71 -7.62
CA MET A 26 31.17 2.39 -7.47
C MET A 26 31.30 3.80 -6.93
N LEU A 27 32.21 4.07 -6.00
CA LEU A 27 32.39 5.42 -5.45
C LEU A 27 32.73 6.47 -6.52
N PRO A 28 33.66 6.23 -7.48
CA PRO A 28 33.88 7.17 -8.57
C PRO A 28 32.63 7.46 -9.40
N LYS A 29 31.81 6.45 -9.66
CA LYS A 29 30.53 6.60 -10.38
C LYS A 29 29.51 7.41 -9.60
N LEU A 30 29.41 7.23 -8.29
CA LEU A 30 28.54 8.05 -7.43
C LEU A 30 28.97 9.51 -7.44
N ARG A 31 30.30 9.81 -7.49
CA ARG A 31 30.82 11.17 -7.65
C ARG A 31 30.48 11.78 -9.00
N GLU A 32 30.69 11.02 -10.06
CA GLU A 32 30.38 11.44 -11.44
C GLU A 32 28.87 11.77 -11.59
N THR A 33 27.99 10.99 -10.96
CA THR A 33 26.53 11.20 -10.98
C THR A 33 26.03 12.15 -9.90
N GLN A 34 26.92 12.77 -9.10
CA GLN A 34 26.60 13.67 -7.99
C GLN A 34 25.73 13.02 -6.88
N MET A 35 25.84 11.71 -6.70
CA MET A 35 25.07 10.93 -5.72
C MET A 35 25.87 10.57 -4.46
N GLU A 36 27.14 10.97 -4.34
CA GLU A 36 27.99 10.63 -3.20
C GLU A 36 27.45 11.22 -1.88
N GLU A 37 26.91 12.44 -1.90
CA GLU A 37 26.30 13.04 -0.70
C GLU A 37 25.02 12.33 -0.28
N LEU A 38 24.16 11.98 -1.22
CA LEU A 38 22.98 11.16 -0.96
C LEU A 38 23.39 9.84 -0.28
N PHE A 39 24.35 9.14 -0.87
CA PHE A 39 24.83 7.87 -0.36
C PHE A 39 25.42 7.99 1.05
N THR A 40 26.34 8.93 1.27
CA THR A 40 27.09 9.02 2.52
C THR A 40 26.32 9.69 3.65
N LYS A 41 25.46 10.69 3.35
CA LYS A 41 24.74 11.47 4.36
C LYS A 41 23.36 10.94 4.68
N ILE A 42 22.73 10.17 3.76
CA ILE A 42 21.36 9.68 3.91
C ILE A 42 21.30 8.16 3.89
N GLU A 43 21.67 7.52 2.77
CA GLU A 43 21.45 6.09 2.56
C GLU A 43 22.25 5.21 3.53
N LEU A 44 23.53 5.50 3.69
CA LEU A 44 24.42 4.74 4.57
C LEU A 44 24.02 4.85 6.06
N PRO A 45 23.77 6.05 6.62
CA PRO A 45 23.23 6.17 7.98
C PRO A 45 21.85 5.52 8.15
N LEU A 46 20.98 5.57 7.13
CA LEU A 46 19.67 4.93 7.14
C LEU A 46 19.78 3.42 7.28
N CYS A 47 20.77 2.76 6.66
CA CYS A 47 20.99 1.32 6.82
C CYS A 47 21.06 0.90 8.30
N ALA A 48 21.75 1.66 9.14
CA ALA A 48 21.88 1.35 10.57
C ALA A 48 20.55 1.51 11.33
N VAL A 49 19.74 2.49 10.93
CA VAL A 49 18.39 2.70 11.49
C VAL A 49 17.46 1.56 11.10
N LEU A 50 17.43 1.20 9.82
CA LEU A 50 16.59 0.12 9.31
C LEU A 50 16.97 -1.23 9.93
N ALA A 51 18.26 -1.52 10.06
CA ALA A 51 18.73 -2.74 10.73
C ALA A 51 18.25 -2.82 12.20
N LYS A 52 18.21 -1.70 12.92
CA LYS A 52 17.63 -1.68 14.28
C LYS A 52 16.13 -1.90 14.26
N MET A 53 15.40 -1.30 13.32
CA MET A 53 13.95 -1.50 13.17
C MET A 53 13.62 -2.95 12.81
N GLU A 54 14.38 -3.57 11.90
CA GLU A 54 14.23 -4.97 11.52
C GLU A 54 14.50 -5.92 12.70
N ASN A 55 15.54 -5.65 13.48
CA ASN A 55 15.88 -6.44 14.66
C ASN A 55 14.88 -6.26 15.81
N GLU A 56 14.37 -5.04 16.01
CA GLU A 56 13.34 -4.77 17.02
C GLU A 56 12.01 -5.44 16.64
N GLY A 57 11.59 -5.36 15.39
CA GLY A 57 10.31 -5.87 14.93
C GLY A 57 9.12 -5.17 15.60
N PHE A 58 7.92 -5.68 15.38
CA PHE A 58 6.68 -5.13 15.93
C PHE A 58 5.90 -6.20 16.70
N LEU A 59 5.60 -5.97 17.99
CA LEU A 59 4.88 -6.92 18.81
C LEU A 59 3.44 -7.09 18.27
N ALA A 60 3.02 -8.35 18.10
CA ALA A 60 1.70 -8.70 17.59
C ALA A 60 0.96 -9.61 18.58
N ASP A 61 -0.31 -9.30 18.81
CA ASP A 61 -1.22 -10.15 19.57
C ASP A 61 -1.68 -11.34 18.72
N ALA A 62 -0.99 -12.47 18.87
CA ALA A 62 -1.27 -13.68 18.11
C ALA A 62 -2.67 -14.27 18.41
N GLU A 63 -3.18 -14.13 19.63
CA GLU A 63 -4.54 -14.63 19.98
C GLU A 63 -5.60 -13.76 19.35
N ALA A 64 -5.46 -12.44 19.42
CA ALA A 64 -6.36 -11.53 18.75
C ALA A 64 -6.34 -11.69 17.22
N LEU A 65 -5.17 -11.90 16.60
CA LEU A 65 -5.05 -12.21 15.16
C LEU A 65 -5.78 -13.51 14.79
N ARG A 66 -5.66 -14.56 15.61
CA ARG A 66 -6.36 -15.84 15.38
C ARG A 66 -7.87 -15.65 15.49
N ALA A 67 -8.34 -15.03 16.56
CA ALA A 67 -9.76 -14.76 16.76
C ALA A 67 -10.35 -13.91 15.63
N PHE A 68 -9.60 -12.90 15.16
CA PHE A 68 -9.99 -12.10 14.00
C PHE A 68 -10.12 -12.95 12.73
N GLY A 69 -9.13 -13.79 12.43
CA GLY A 69 -9.18 -14.69 11.27
C GLY A 69 -10.36 -15.69 11.33
N GLU A 70 -10.66 -16.21 12.51
CA GLU A 70 -11.80 -17.11 12.73
C GLU A 70 -13.13 -16.38 12.56
N SER A 71 -13.25 -15.15 13.03
CA SER A 71 -14.48 -14.34 12.91
C SER A 71 -14.90 -14.07 11.46
N LEU A 72 -13.94 -14.07 10.53
CA LEU A 72 -14.21 -13.86 9.11
C LEU A 72 -14.75 -15.11 8.40
N THR A 73 -14.56 -16.30 8.97
CA THR A 73 -14.82 -17.57 8.28
C THR A 73 -16.30 -17.73 7.93
N GLY A 74 -17.19 -17.45 8.87
CA GLY A 74 -18.63 -17.55 8.62
C GLY A 74 -19.14 -16.64 7.49
N SER A 75 -18.66 -15.40 7.44
CA SER A 75 -19.00 -14.44 6.37
C SER A 75 -18.43 -14.86 5.02
N ILE A 76 -17.20 -15.38 4.99
CA ILE A 76 -16.57 -15.91 3.76
C ILE A 76 -17.37 -17.08 3.21
N ASP A 77 -17.78 -18.01 4.08
CA ASP A 77 -18.57 -19.18 3.67
C ASP A 77 -19.95 -18.76 3.16
N ALA A 78 -20.65 -17.85 3.85
CA ALA A 78 -21.92 -17.32 3.39
C ALA A 78 -21.84 -16.61 2.03
N LEU A 79 -20.81 -15.82 1.81
CA LEU A 79 -20.58 -15.15 0.53
C LEU A 79 -20.26 -16.15 -0.59
N ARG A 80 -19.50 -17.20 -0.28
CA ARG A 80 -19.21 -18.27 -1.25
C ARG A 80 -20.50 -18.95 -1.71
N GLU A 81 -21.36 -19.35 -0.77
CA GLU A 81 -22.67 -19.96 -1.05
C GLU A 81 -23.56 -19.02 -1.87
N ALA A 82 -23.60 -17.72 -1.53
CA ALA A 82 -24.37 -16.73 -2.29
C ALA A 82 -23.86 -16.62 -3.74
N VAL A 83 -22.55 -16.55 -3.95
CA VAL A 83 -21.96 -16.51 -5.30
C VAL A 83 -22.28 -17.76 -6.10
N TRP A 84 -22.20 -18.94 -5.50
CA TRP A 84 -22.54 -20.21 -6.17
C TRP A 84 -24.03 -20.30 -6.51
N ALA A 85 -24.90 -19.88 -5.60
CA ALA A 85 -26.34 -19.82 -5.84
C ALA A 85 -26.69 -18.89 -7.02
N GLU A 86 -26.09 -17.69 -7.08
CA GLU A 86 -26.28 -16.74 -8.16
C GLU A 86 -25.69 -17.22 -9.49
N ALA A 87 -24.57 -17.93 -9.44
CA ALA A 87 -23.94 -18.56 -10.60
C ALA A 87 -24.70 -19.80 -11.11
N GLY A 88 -25.46 -20.46 -10.23
CA GLY A 88 -26.11 -21.74 -10.51
C GLY A 88 -25.14 -22.92 -10.59
N GLU A 89 -23.94 -22.79 -10.07
CA GLU A 89 -22.91 -23.84 -9.98
C GLU A 89 -21.81 -23.50 -8.99
N GLU A 90 -21.15 -24.54 -8.47
CA GLU A 90 -19.94 -24.40 -7.65
C GLU A 90 -18.71 -24.23 -8.54
N PHE A 91 -17.84 -23.26 -8.19
CA PHE A 91 -16.59 -23.02 -8.89
C PHE A 91 -15.59 -22.32 -7.95
N ASN A 92 -14.32 -22.27 -8.35
CA ASN A 92 -13.30 -21.54 -7.59
C ASN A 92 -13.38 -20.03 -7.88
N ILE A 93 -13.99 -19.27 -6.95
CA ILE A 93 -14.18 -17.81 -7.04
C ILE A 93 -12.84 -17.06 -7.10
N GLN A 94 -11.77 -17.64 -6.53
CA GLN A 94 -10.43 -17.05 -6.57
C GLN A 94 -9.70 -17.31 -7.89
N SER A 95 -10.21 -18.21 -8.73
CA SER A 95 -9.64 -18.45 -10.06
C SER A 95 -10.13 -17.38 -11.05
N PRO A 96 -9.28 -16.47 -11.54
CA PRO A 96 -9.70 -15.46 -12.52
C PRO A 96 -10.31 -16.06 -13.78
N LYS A 97 -9.81 -17.25 -14.18
CA LYS A 97 -10.29 -17.96 -15.35
C LYS A 97 -11.72 -18.47 -15.16
N GLN A 98 -12.00 -19.15 -14.04
CA GLN A 98 -13.33 -19.69 -13.76
C GLN A 98 -14.34 -18.57 -13.52
N LEU A 99 -13.98 -17.59 -12.68
CA LEU A 99 -14.82 -16.43 -12.41
C LEU A 99 -15.14 -15.65 -13.70
N GLY A 100 -14.13 -15.43 -14.56
CA GLY A 100 -14.34 -14.74 -15.83
C GLY A 100 -15.30 -15.49 -16.76
N ALA A 101 -15.20 -16.83 -16.85
CA ALA A 101 -16.13 -17.66 -17.62
C ALA A 101 -17.56 -17.55 -17.04
N VAL A 102 -17.74 -17.65 -15.73
CA VAL A 102 -19.03 -17.51 -15.08
C VAL A 102 -19.66 -16.15 -15.35
N LEU A 103 -18.93 -15.07 -15.07
CA LEU A 103 -19.48 -13.71 -15.17
C LEU A 103 -19.77 -13.29 -16.62
N PHE A 104 -18.86 -13.55 -17.55
CA PHE A 104 -18.89 -12.97 -18.89
C PHE A 104 -19.37 -13.95 -20.00
N GLU A 105 -19.21 -15.26 -19.80
CA GLU A 105 -19.66 -16.25 -20.81
C GLU A 105 -21.00 -16.88 -20.40
N LYS A 106 -21.16 -17.28 -19.14
CA LYS A 106 -22.39 -17.92 -18.67
C LYS A 106 -23.49 -16.91 -18.35
N LEU A 107 -23.19 -15.91 -17.52
CA LEU A 107 -24.16 -14.89 -17.11
C LEU A 107 -24.27 -13.72 -18.10
N GLY A 108 -23.33 -13.59 -19.05
CA GLY A 108 -23.38 -12.58 -20.11
C GLY A 108 -23.27 -11.14 -19.61
N LEU A 109 -22.60 -10.88 -18.49
CA LEU A 109 -22.49 -9.54 -17.94
C LEU A 109 -21.76 -8.60 -18.93
N PRO A 110 -22.24 -7.34 -19.09
CA PRO A 110 -21.64 -6.39 -20.02
C PRO A 110 -20.26 -5.89 -19.51
N GLY A 111 -19.46 -5.29 -20.39
CA GLY A 111 -18.22 -4.58 -20.02
C GLY A 111 -17.03 -5.45 -19.67
N GLY A 112 -17.08 -6.75 -19.91
CA GLY A 112 -15.93 -7.64 -19.73
C GLY A 112 -14.75 -7.27 -20.63
N LYS A 113 -13.54 -7.28 -20.08
CA LYS A 113 -12.30 -7.02 -20.83
C LYS A 113 -11.56 -8.33 -21.07
N LYS A 114 -11.45 -8.73 -22.35
CA LYS A 114 -10.64 -9.89 -22.74
C LYS A 114 -9.14 -9.57 -22.67
N THR A 115 -8.39 -10.51 -22.13
CA THR A 115 -6.92 -10.51 -22.11
C THR A 115 -6.39 -11.72 -22.90
N LYS A 116 -5.08 -11.83 -23.06
CA LYS A 116 -4.46 -13.00 -23.73
C LYS A 116 -4.75 -14.33 -23.02
N THR A 117 -5.06 -14.30 -21.72
CA THR A 117 -5.28 -15.50 -20.89
C THR A 117 -6.73 -15.73 -20.50
N GLY A 118 -7.67 -14.91 -20.99
CA GLY A 118 -9.10 -15.00 -20.69
C GLY A 118 -9.70 -13.64 -20.30
N TRP A 119 -10.79 -13.66 -19.55
CA TRP A 119 -11.45 -12.45 -19.07
C TRP A 119 -10.72 -11.83 -17.90
N SER A 120 -10.58 -10.51 -17.90
CA SER A 120 -10.07 -9.78 -16.73
C SER A 120 -11.13 -9.72 -15.64
N THR A 121 -10.75 -10.14 -14.42
CA THR A 121 -11.56 -10.03 -13.21
C THR A 121 -10.84 -9.19 -12.15
N ASN A 122 -10.03 -8.21 -12.59
CA ASN A 122 -9.38 -7.27 -11.67
C ASN A 122 -10.43 -6.31 -11.06
N ALA A 123 -10.02 -5.61 -10.00
CA ALA A 123 -10.91 -4.71 -9.26
C ALA A 123 -11.53 -3.65 -10.18
N ASP A 124 -10.75 -3.02 -11.07
CA ASP A 124 -11.22 -1.94 -11.95
C ASP A 124 -12.33 -2.39 -12.91
N VAL A 125 -12.30 -3.65 -13.35
CA VAL A 125 -13.35 -4.24 -14.19
C VAL A 125 -14.58 -4.58 -13.36
N LEU A 126 -14.39 -5.21 -12.21
CA LEU A 126 -15.49 -5.62 -11.35
C LEU A 126 -16.17 -4.44 -10.68
N ASP A 127 -15.46 -3.40 -10.29
CA ASP A 127 -16.05 -2.20 -9.67
C ASP A 127 -17.05 -1.48 -10.57
N LYS A 128 -16.85 -1.52 -11.89
CA LYS A 128 -17.79 -0.99 -12.89
C LYS A 128 -19.11 -1.78 -12.95
N LEU A 129 -19.08 -3.01 -12.47
CA LEU A 129 -20.23 -3.94 -12.45
C LEU A 129 -20.77 -4.14 -11.00
N ARG A 130 -20.40 -3.29 -10.07
CA ARG A 130 -20.78 -3.42 -8.64
C ARG A 130 -22.29 -3.36 -8.40
N TYR A 131 -23.07 -2.87 -9.35
CA TYR A 131 -24.53 -2.91 -9.32
C TYR A 131 -25.10 -4.32 -9.46
N GLU A 132 -24.35 -5.27 -10.04
CA GLU A 132 -24.72 -6.68 -10.13
C GLU A 132 -24.51 -7.39 -8.79
N PRO A 133 -25.53 -8.10 -8.22
CA PRO A 133 -25.42 -8.76 -6.93
C PRO A 133 -24.22 -9.71 -6.84
N ILE A 134 -24.04 -10.60 -7.82
CA ILE A 134 -22.94 -11.56 -7.83
C ILE A 134 -21.56 -10.86 -7.81
N VAL A 135 -21.40 -9.75 -8.52
CA VAL A 135 -20.13 -9.01 -8.55
C VAL A 135 -19.85 -8.36 -7.20
N ARG A 136 -20.88 -7.84 -6.52
CA ARG A 136 -20.75 -7.28 -5.20
C ARG A 136 -20.31 -8.36 -4.20
N HIS A 137 -20.93 -9.53 -4.20
CA HIS A 137 -20.56 -10.66 -3.35
C HIS A 137 -19.15 -11.18 -3.65
N VAL A 138 -18.75 -11.23 -4.92
CA VAL A 138 -17.38 -11.61 -5.32
C VAL A 138 -16.35 -10.61 -4.81
N LEU A 139 -16.61 -9.31 -4.90
CA LEU A 139 -15.69 -8.28 -4.39
C LEU A 139 -15.52 -8.38 -2.87
N GLU A 140 -16.62 -8.55 -2.15
CA GLU A 140 -16.61 -8.72 -0.69
C GLU A 140 -15.95 -10.04 -0.28
N TYR A 141 -16.26 -11.14 -0.95
CA TYR A 141 -15.59 -12.43 -0.74
C TYR A 141 -14.07 -12.33 -0.90
N ARG A 142 -13.61 -11.69 -1.97
CA ARG A 142 -12.17 -11.49 -2.21
C ARG A 142 -11.51 -10.62 -1.15
N GLU A 143 -12.20 -9.59 -0.69
CA GLU A 143 -11.71 -8.72 0.37
C GLU A 143 -11.55 -9.48 1.68
N LEU A 144 -12.59 -10.17 2.15
CA LEU A 144 -12.56 -10.94 3.40
C LEU A 144 -11.54 -12.08 3.32
N THR A 145 -11.49 -12.79 2.18
CA THR A 145 -10.51 -13.86 1.98
C THR A 145 -9.08 -13.33 2.02
N LYS A 146 -8.82 -12.16 1.44
CA LYS A 146 -7.50 -11.52 1.50
C LYS A 146 -7.16 -11.10 2.92
N LEU A 147 -8.11 -10.51 3.66
CA LEU A 147 -7.94 -10.14 5.06
C LEU A 147 -7.57 -11.36 5.90
N LYS A 148 -8.30 -12.46 5.73
CA LYS A 148 -8.02 -13.71 6.44
C LYS A 148 -6.68 -14.31 6.03
N SER A 149 -6.49 -14.63 4.76
CA SER A 149 -5.34 -15.40 4.29
C SER A 149 -4.01 -14.65 4.35
N THR A 150 -4.01 -13.36 3.96
CA THR A 150 -2.77 -12.56 3.86
C THR A 150 -2.42 -11.94 5.20
N TYR A 151 -3.41 -11.35 5.88
CA TYR A 151 -3.13 -10.58 7.09
C TYR A 151 -3.34 -11.40 8.37
N ALA A 152 -4.47 -12.08 8.58
CA ALA A 152 -4.63 -12.87 9.80
C ALA A 152 -3.70 -14.10 9.78
N ASP A 153 -3.96 -15.05 8.88
CA ASP A 153 -3.22 -16.32 8.81
C ASP A 153 -1.76 -16.13 8.36
N GLY A 154 -1.52 -15.15 7.47
CA GLY A 154 -0.19 -14.84 6.95
C GLY A 154 0.72 -14.24 8.01
N LEU A 155 0.25 -13.26 8.79
CA LEU A 155 1.02 -12.65 9.87
C LEU A 155 1.28 -13.63 11.01
N LEU A 156 0.31 -14.47 11.38
CA LEU A 156 0.50 -15.53 12.40
C LEU A 156 1.69 -16.44 12.09
N LYS A 157 1.96 -16.73 10.81
CA LYS A 157 3.05 -17.61 10.39
C LYS A 157 4.44 -16.97 10.53
N VAL A 158 4.51 -15.66 10.60
CA VAL A 158 5.77 -14.89 10.62
C VAL A 158 6.03 -14.21 11.96
N ILE A 159 5.18 -14.45 12.97
CA ILE A 159 5.46 -14.04 14.35
C ILE A 159 6.64 -14.88 14.85
N GLY A 160 7.71 -14.20 15.26
CA GLY A 160 8.91 -14.82 15.85
C GLY A 160 8.65 -15.42 17.24
N ALA A 161 9.66 -16.14 17.75
CA ALA A 161 9.61 -16.71 19.11
C ALA A 161 9.52 -15.63 20.20
N ASP A 162 9.87 -14.41 19.89
CA ASP A 162 9.77 -13.20 20.75
C ASP A 162 8.39 -12.53 20.70
N GLY A 163 7.43 -13.09 19.92
CA GLY A 163 6.11 -12.52 19.71
C GLY A 163 6.08 -11.35 18.71
N ARG A 164 7.16 -11.09 18.00
CA ARG A 164 7.28 -9.94 17.10
C ARG A 164 7.29 -10.35 15.65
N ILE A 165 6.86 -9.45 14.80
CA ILE A 165 6.95 -9.56 13.34
C ILE A 165 8.13 -8.71 12.88
N HIS A 166 9.08 -9.35 12.21
CA HIS A 166 10.26 -8.71 11.65
C HIS A 166 10.11 -8.64 10.13
N THR A 167 10.01 -7.43 9.60
CA THR A 167 10.00 -7.20 8.15
C THR A 167 11.42 -6.93 7.65
N ASN A 168 11.62 -6.99 6.34
CA ASN A 168 12.84 -6.51 5.69
C ASN A 168 12.53 -5.22 4.94
N PHE A 169 13.30 -4.16 5.17
CA PHE A 169 13.18 -2.91 4.45
C PHE A 169 14.08 -2.89 3.22
N GLN A 170 13.50 -2.60 2.07
CA GLN A 170 14.20 -2.50 0.79
C GLN A 170 14.38 -1.03 0.41
N MET A 171 15.62 -0.58 0.28
CA MET A 171 15.96 0.82 0.02
C MET A 171 16.01 1.16 -1.48
N THR A 172 16.20 0.16 -2.35
CA THR A 172 16.54 0.36 -3.77
C THR A 172 15.53 -0.23 -4.75
N VAL A 173 14.36 -0.67 -4.28
CA VAL A 173 13.36 -1.37 -5.12
C VAL A 173 12.42 -0.39 -5.82
N THR A 174 12.03 0.70 -5.15
CA THR A 174 11.08 1.65 -5.71
C THR A 174 11.78 2.71 -6.59
N ALA A 175 11.18 3.04 -7.72
CA ALA A 175 11.70 4.09 -8.59
C ALA A 175 11.60 5.50 -7.98
N THR A 176 10.78 5.67 -6.95
CA THR A 176 10.53 6.95 -6.28
C THR A 176 11.48 7.22 -5.11
N GLY A 177 12.36 6.28 -4.76
CA GLY A 177 13.23 6.37 -3.58
C GLY A 177 12.51 6.09 -2.24
N ARG A 178 11.22 5.69 -2.27
CA ARG A 178 10.52 5.25 -1.04
C ARG A 178 11.02 3.89 -0.60
N LEU A 179 11.01 3.65 0.71
CA LEU A 179 11.25 2.31 1.25
C LEU A 179 10.12 1.35 0.85
N SER A 180 10.46 0.09 0.67
CA SER A 180 9.52 -1.01 0.51
C SER A 180 9.71 -2.01 1.65
N SER A 181 8.63 -2.62 2.13
CA SER A 181 8.63 -3.62 3.19
C SER A 181 8.28 -4.98 2.59
N THR A 182 9.06 -6.02 2.93
CA THR A 182 8.87 -7.37 2.41
C THR A 182 9.08 -8.42 3.51
N GLU A 183 8.44 -9.56 3.38
CA GLU A 183 8.62 -10.75 4.22
C GLU A 183 8.42 -10.52 5.74
N PRO A 184 7.25 -10.00 6.17
CA PRO A 184 6.04 -9.66 5.42
C PRO A 184 6.00 -8.18 4.97
N ASN A 185 5.15 -7.86 3.98
CA ASN A 185 4.87 -6.47 3.63
C ASN A 185 3.90 -5.85 4.64
N LEU A 186 4.40 -5.03 5.56
CA LEU A 186 3.61 -4.34 6.59
C LEU A 186 3.03 -2.99 6.12
N GLN A 187 3.49 -2.47 4.96
CA GLN A 187 3.00 -1.19 4.42
C GLN A 187 1.62 -1.31 3.77
N ASN A 188 1.18 -2.51 3.44
CA ASN A 188 -0.10 -2.77 2.76
C ASN A 188 -1.23 -3.19 3.71
N ILE A 189 -1.07 -3.05 5.01
CA ILE A 189 -2.12 -3.33 6.00
C ILE A 189 -3.27 -2.34 5.75
N PRO A 190 -4.52 -2.83 5.52
CA PRO A 190 -5.65 -1.97 5.22
C PRO A 190 -5.94 -0.96 6.33
N VAL A 191 -6.33 0.27 5.96
CA VAL A 191 -6.61 1.35 6.92
C VAL A 191 -7.99 1.96 6.75
N ARG A 192 -8.60 1.84 5.56
CA ARG A 192 -9.77 2.64 5.19
C ARG A 192 -11.12 2.06 5.60
N ARG A 193 -11.17 0.76 5.92
CA ARG A 193 -12.41 0.06 6.29
C ARG A 193 -12.32 -0.41 7.72
N GLU A 194 -13.46 -0.55 8.38
CA GLU A 194 -13.57 -0.94 9.79
C GLU A 194 -12.84 -2.25 10.10
N LEU A 195 -12.96 -3.26 9.24
CA LEU A 195 -12.24 -4.52 9.37
C LEU A 195 -10.71 -4.36 9.27
N GLY A 196 -10.24 -3.51 8.36
CA GLY A 196 -8.81 -3.20 8.26
C GLY A 196 -8.28 -2.43 9.48
N ALA A 197 -9.08 -1.48 9.99
CA ALA A 197 -8.75 -0.77 11.23
C ALA A 197 -8.71 -1.72 12.43
N GLY A 198 -9.59 -2.74 12.46
CA GLY A 198 -9.56 -3.82 13.46
C GLY A 198 -8.23 -4.57 13.47
N LEU A 199 -7.71 -4.92 12.29
CA LEU A 199 -6.43 -5.62 12.15
C LEU A 199 -5.24 -4.83 12.75
N ARG A 200 -5.23 -3.50 12.62
CA ARG A 200 -4.18 -2.66 13.19
C ARG A 200 -4.11 -2.70 14.71
N LYS A 201 -5.22 -2.95 15.39
CA LYS A 201 -5.27 -3.09 16.85
C LYS A 201 -4.52 -4.33 17.36
N MET A 202 -4.18 -5.26 16.48
CA MET A 202 -3.39 -6.46 16.82
C MET A 202 -1.89 -6.15 16.96
N PHE A 203 -1.44 -4.99 16.48
CA PHE A 203 -0.09 -4.50 16.76
C PHE A 203 -0.11 -3.71 18.06
N VAL A 204 0.61 -4.20 19.05
CA VAL A 204 0.53 -3.72 20.43
C VAL A 204 1.88 -3.25 20.96
N ALA A 205 1.87 -2.41 21.97
CA ALA A 205 3.08 -2.07 22.71
C ALA A 205 3.44 -3.19 23.70
N ALA A 206 4.74 -3.40 23.94
CA ALA A 206 5.18 -4.26 25.03
C ALA A 206 4.72 -3.70 26.40
N PRO A 207 4.54 -4.56 27.42
CA PRO A 207 4.14 -4.09 28.74
C PRO A 207 5.03 -2.95 29.25
N GLY A 208 4.41 -1.89 29.75
CA GLY A 208 5.08 -0.68 30.23
C GLY A 208 5.52 0.30 29.13
N ASN A 209 5.28 0.00 27.86
CA ASN A 209 5.56 0.88 26.72
C ASN A 209 4.26 1.42 26.10
N VAL A 210 4.41 2.41 25.23
CA VAL A 210 3.33 2.96 24.39
C VAL A 210 3.77 2.98 22.94
N LEU A 211 2.81 2.90 22.01
CA LEU A 211 3.06 3.17 20.61
C LEU A 211 3.03 4.69 20.39
N VAL A 212 4.03 5.19 19.70
CA VAL A 212 4.10 6.59 19.29
C VAL A 212 4.00 6.61 17.77
N ASP A 213 2.99 7.32 17.26
CA ASP A 213 2.81 7.58 15.82
C ASP A 213 3.13 9.05 15.54
N ALA A 214 4.04 9.29 14.62
CA ALA A 214 4.43 10.63 14.19
C ALA A 214 4.54 10.66 12.66
N ASP A 215 3.75 11.50 12.02
CA ASP A 215 3.71 11.68 10.57
C ASP A 215 3.85 13.15 10.18
N TYR A 216 4.48 13.41 9.06
CA TYR A 216 4.56 14.74 8.49
C TYR A 216 3.23 15.14 7.87
N SER A 217 2.68 16.27 8.32
CA SER A 217 1.44 16.81 7.74
C SER A 217 1.68 17.31 6.32
N GLN A 218 1.17 16.57 5.34
CA GLN A 218 1.14 16.95 3.91
C GLN A 218 2.51 17.33 3.34
N ILE A 219 3.56 16.55 3.65
CA ILE A 219 4.95 16.90 3.31
C ILE A 219 5.14 17.13 1.80
N GLU A 220 4.53 16.30 0.94
CA GLU A 220 4.66 16.44 -0.51
C GLU A 220 4.09 17.78 -1.01
N LEU A 221 2.95 18.21 -0.49
CA LEU A 221 2.34 19.51 -0.88
C LEU A 221 3.15 20.70 -0.33
N ARG A 222 3.75 20.56 0.85
CA ARG A 222 4.66 21.59 1.39
C ARG A 222 5.91 21.73 0.55
N LEU A 223 6.49 20.60 0.12
CA LEU A 223 7.62 20.60 -0.81
C LEU A 223 7.24 21.18 -2.17
N LEU A 224 6.06 20.82 -2.70
CA LEU A 224 5.56 21.38 -3.94
C LEU A 224 5.40 22.92 -3.84
N ALA A 225 4.77 23.41 -2.78
CA ALA A 225 4.62 24.86 -2.54
C ALA A 225 5.99 25.59 -2.46
N HIS A 226 6.97 24.94 -1.84
CA HIS A 226 8.33 25.49 -1.74
C HIS A 226 9.04 25.51 -3.09
N ILE A 227 9.02 24.42 -3.84
CA ILE A 227 9.74 24.26 -5.11
C ILE A 227 9.09 25.09 -6.23
N SER A 228 7.75 25.10 -6.31
CA SER A 228 7.02 25.88 -7.31
C SER A 228 7.04 27.38 -7.04
N GLY A 229 7.22 27.78 -5.79
CA GLY A 229 7.08 29.16 -5.37
C GLY A 229 5.64 29.69 -5.37
N ASP A 230 4.64 28.78 -5.50
CA ASP A 230 3.22 29.16 -5.54
C ASP A 230 2.80 29.94 -4.28
N GLU A 231 2.44 31.19 -4.47
CA GLU A 231 2.16 32.13 -3.37
C GLU A 231 0.90 31.72 -2.59
N ALA A 232 -0.13 31.20 -3.26
CA ALA A 232 -1.38 30.81 -2.62
C ALA A 232 -1.18 29.57 -1.73
N MET A 233 -0.49 28.54 -2.23
CA MET A 233 -0.16 27.37 -1.43
C MET A 233 0.76 27.72 -0.24
N ARG A 234 1.77 28.57 -0.46
CA ARG A 234 2.67 29.02 0.61
C ARG A 234 1.93 29.81 1.68
N ALA A 235 1.04 30.75 1.28
CA ALA A 235 0.22 31.50 2.21
C ALA A 235 -0.69 30.60 3.04
N ALA A 236 -1.37 29.63 2.42
CA ALA A 236 -2.21 28.66 3.11
C ALA A 236 -1.44 27.86 4.17
N PHE A 237 -0.23 27.39 3.85
CA PHE A 237 0.58 26.67 4.82
C PHE A 237 1.12 27.57 5.96
N LEU A 238 1.42 28.83 5.68
CA LEU A 238 1.91 29.78 6.68
C LEU A 238 0.80 30.25 7.62
N SER A 239 -0.44 30.42 7.11
CA SER A 239 -1.60 30.77 7.92
C SER A 239 -2.16 29.61 8.74
N GLY A 240 -1.74 28.37 8.43
CA GLY A 240 -2.28 27.15 9.05
C GLY A 240 -3.63 26.75 8.50
N GLU A 241 -4.05 27.32 7.39
CA GLU A 241 -5.27 26.95 6.69
C GLU A 241 -5.19 25.59 6.02
N ASP A 242 -6.34 24.96 5.82
CA ASP A 242 -6.44 23.70 5.10
C ASP A 242 -6.23 23.92 3.60
N VAL A 243 -5.07 23.56 3.08
CA VAL A 243 -4.73 23.73 1.66
C VAL A 243 -5.76 23.12 0.71
N HIS A 244 -6.45 22.04 1.12
CA HIS A 244 -7.50 21.44 0.30
C HIS A 244 -8.77 22.28 0.29
N ARG A 245 -9.08 22.99 1.38
CA ARG A 245 -10.18 23.97 1.41
C ARG A 245 -9.85 25.18 0.58
N VAL A 246 -8.63 25.68 0.67
CA VAL A 246 -8.16 26.81 -0.16
C VAL A 246 -8.26 26.44 -1.64
N THR A 247 -7.77 25.27 -2.03
CA THR A 247 -7.90 24.79 -3.43
C THR A 247 -9.38 24.64 -3.83
N ALA A 248 -10.23 24.09 -2.96
CA ALA A 248 -11.66 23.93 -3.23
C ALA A 248 -12.32 25.30 -3.47
N SER A 249 -12.06 26.27 -2.61
CA SER A 249 -12.56 27.64 -2.77
C SER A 249 -12.18 28.22 -4.13
N GLN A 250 -10.94 28.05 -4.56
CA GLN A 250 -10.45 28.53 -5.86
C GLN A 250 -11.04 27.79 -7.06
N VAL A 251 -11.08 26.46 -6.99
CA VAL A 251 -11.55 25.60 -8.10
C VAL A 251 -13.06 25.73 -8.31
N PHE A 252 -13.84 25.75 -7.23
CA PHE A 252 -15.30 25.80 -7.30
C PHE A 252 -15.87 27.23 -7.19
N GLY A 253 -15.02 28.24 -6.95
CA GLY A 253 -15.43 29.65 -6.87
C GLY A 253 -16.34 29.94 -5.69
N VAL A 254 -16.19 29.22 -4.57
CA VAL A 254 -16.98 29.41 -3.35
C VAL A 254 -16.13 30.04 -2.24
N PRO A 255 -16.71 30.85 -1.33
CA PRO A 255 -15.99 31.35 -0.15
C PRO A 255 -15.39 30.22 0.67
N LEU A 256 -14.23 30.47 1.31
CA LEU A 256 -13.51 29.43 2.07
C LEU A 256 -14.34 28.80 3.20
N GLU A 257 -15.15 29.63 3.87
CA GLU A 257 -16.09 29.23 4.94
C GLU A 257 -17.21 28.32 4.43
N ASP A 258 -17.64 28.49 3.19
CA ASP A 258 -18.75 27.76 2.57
C ASP A 258 -18.31 26.44 1.90
N VAL A 259 -16.99 26.15 1.83
CA VAL A 259 -16.48 24.93 1.23
C VAL A 259 -17.02 23.71 1.97
N THR A 260 -17.76 22.88 1.25
CA THR A 260 -18.33 21.62 1.75
C THR A 260 -17.27 20.55 1.91
N ALA A 261 -17.59 19.51 2.71
CA ALA A 261 -16.72 18.35 2.88
C ALA A 261 -16.47 17.61 1.54
N GLU A 262 -17.45 17.60 0.64
CA GLU A 262 -17.35 16.97 -0.68
C GLU A 262 -16.43 17.77 -1.62
N GLU A 263 -16.57 19.08 -1.69
CA GLU A 263 -15.69 19.95 -2.48
C GLU A 263 -14.24 19.86 -1.97
N ARG A 264 -14.03 19.85 -0.64
CA ARG A 264 -12.74 19.62 -0.04
C ARG A 264 -12.16 18.25 -0.45
N ARG A 265 -12.98 17.19 -0.48
CA ARG A 265 -12.58 15.84 -0.90
C ARG A 265 -12.15 15.84 -2.36
N ARG A 266 -12.90 16.50 -3.25
CA ARG A 266 -12.57 16.65 -4.67
C ARG A 266 -11.29 17.45 -4.86
N ALA A 267 -11.14 18.58 -4.18
CA ALA A 267 -9.91 19.38 -4.21
C ALA A 267 -8.68 18.60 -3.69
N LYS A 268 -8.86 17.71 -2.71
CA LYS A 268 -7.80 16.80 -2.29
C LYS A 268 -7.34 15.88 -3.43
N ALA A 269 -8.27 15.34 -4.22
CA ALA A 269 -7.94 14.52 -5.40
C ALA A 269 -7.22 15.36 -6.47
N VAL A 270 -7.63 16.61 -6.68
CA VAL A 270 -6.93 17.57 -7.59
C VAL A 270 -5.49 17.80 -7.14
N ASN A 271 -5.29 18.18 -5.88
CA ASN A 271 -3.96 18.48 -5.34
C ASN A 271 -2.99 17.30 -5.47
N PHE A 272 -3.42 16.10 -5.08
CA PHE A 272 -2.61 14.91 -5.23
C PHE A 272 -2.46 14.49 -6.69
N GLY A 273 -3.51 14.66 -7.49
CA GLY A 273 -3.48 14.39 -8.92
C GLY A 273 -2.41 15.20 -9.64
N ILE A 274 -2.29 16.49 -9.34
CA ILE A 274 -1.25 17.36 -9.89
C ILE A 274 0.15 16.85 -9.51
N VAL A 275 0.36 16.52 -8.23
CA VAL A 275 1.65 16.01 -7.74
C VAL A 275 2.08 14.72 -8.44
N TYR A 276 1.12 13.82 -8.70
CA TYR A 276 1.39 12.52 -9.31
C TYR A 276 1.20 12.50 -10.84
N GLY A 277 0.94 13.63 -11.47
CA GLY A 277 0.80 13.74 -12.92
C GLY A 277 -0.44 13.04 -13.48
N ILE A 278 -1.58 13.14 -12.77
CA ILE A 278 -2.85 12.58 -13.23
C ILE A 278 -3.30 13.21 -14.55
N SER A 279 -3.86 12.41 -15.46
CA SER A 279 -4.49 12.93 -16.67
C SER A 279 -5.85 13.58 -16.38
N ALA A 280 -6.27 14.55 -17.20
CA ALA A 280 -7.61 15.15 -17.08
C ALA A 280 -8.72 14.09 -17.07
N PHE A 281 -8.59 13.05 -17.90
CA PHE A 281 -9.54 11.93 -17.95
C PHE A 281 -9.63 11.18 -16.62
N SER A 282 -8.49 10.83 -16.02
CA SER A 282 -8.46 10.11 -14.74
C SER A 282 -8.97 10.99 -13.60
N LEU A 283 -8.60 12.29 -13.61
CA LEU A 283 -9.08 13.24 -12.62
C LEU A 283 -10.59 13.38 -12.68
N ALA A 284 -11.15 13.57 -13.86
CA ALA A 284 -12.60 13.67 -14.08
C ALA A 284 -13.35 12.46 -13.52
N GLN A 285 -12.81 11.24 -13.72
CA GLN A 285 -13.38 10.03 -13.13
C GLN A 285 -13.30 10.04 -11.59
N ASP A 286 -12.18 10.45 -11.02
CA ASP A 286 -11.96 10.43 -9.56
C ASP A 286 -12.86 11.44 -8.83
N ILE A 287 -13.11 12.60 -9.42
CA ILE A 287 -13.98 13.63 -8.83
C ILE A 287 -15.44 13.56 -9.31
N GLY A 288 -15.75 12.66 -10.26
CA GLY A 288 -17.11 12.40 -10.72
C GLY A 288 -17.71 13.52 -11.58
N VAL A 289 -16.88 14.16 -12.42
CA VAL A 289 -17.30 15.21 -13.38
C VAL A 289 -16.97 14.82 -14.81
N PRO A 290 -17.60 15.42 -15.81
CA PRO A 290 -17.21 15.28 -17.21
C PRO A 290 -15.80 15.82 -17.48
N VAL A 291 -15.08 15.25 -18.44
CA VAL A 291 -13.68 15.64 -18.76
C VAL A 291 -13.55 17.10 -19.22
N TYR A 292 -14.61 17.69 -19.75
CA TYR A 292 -14.61 19.09 -20.22
C TYR A 292 -14.84 20.11 -19.11
N GLU A 293 -15.27 19.68 -17.93
CA GLU A 293 -15.45 20.50 -16.73
C GLU A 293 -14.15 20.58 -15.93
#